data_ab0cada6a148813927baac95804f2e81
#
_entry.id   ab0cada6a148813927baac95804f2e81
#
_cell.length_a   1.000
_cell.length_b   1.000
_cell.length_c   1.000
_cell.angle_alpha   90.00
_cell.angle_beta   90.00
_cell.angle_gamma   90.00
#
_symmetry.space_group_name_H-M   'P 1'
#
loop_
_entity.id
_entity.type
_entity.pdbx_description
1 polymer ?
#
loop_
_entity_poly.entity_id
_entity_poly.type
_entity_poly.pdbx_seq_one_letter_code
_entity_poly.pdbx_strand_id
1 'polypeptide(L)'
;MTARLTIRGVRLIDGIADEARANVDVTVEDGRIAAIGAASEVPPPDGTTIIDGAGQTLLPGLIDCHSHYPIDTTVDDGFESFRHDPDTLIALRAAGAARRALESGVTTSRSAGSPGAFDYVLRDAITAGFVQGPRILAAGPAMTITGGHGWPFGREADSVVDFVRGVRANVRDGAEVIKAVASEAAMLSGWDQGAGGAEMTEDELRAVVDEAARLHRRVLAHAQGGEAVRRAARAGVASVEHAFLASEADLEVLKASGATLVPTLSVTDVWRTIEGLTPVSRSRQDYIEPLHRRSCETAIRMGIPIATGTDCGVRGVTSDMVAREVRLIHEHGAPAMTAIRGATSIAARTLGLEEEIGTVETGKRADLLLVDGDPLSDLRRLERVRVVVKGGAVVHRVAAA
;
A
#
# COMPACT_ATOMS: atom_id res chain seq x y z
N MET A 1 -0.32 -14.07 -31.73
CA MET A 1 -1.46 -13.12 -31.83
C MET A 1 -1.35 -12.21 -30.60
N THR A 2 -1.37 -10.91 -30.80
CA THR A 2 -1.40 -9.90 -29.73
C THR A 2 -2.69 -10.10 -28.93
N ALA A 3 -2.57 -10.26 -27.62
CA ALA A 3 -3.75 -10.39 -26.77
C ALA A 3 -4.47 -9.03 -26.71
N ARG A 4 -5.71 -8.97 -27.22
CA ARG A 4 -6.56 -7.78 -27.21
C ARG A 4 -7.72 -7.97 -26.25
N LEU A 5 -8.00 -6.93 -25.47
CA LEU A 5 -9.13 -6.87 -24.55
C LEU A 5 -9.84 -5.53 -24.74
N THR A 6 -11.18 -5.53 -24.82
CA THR A 6 -11.97 -4.30 -24.77
C THR A 6 -13.00 -4.40 -23.66
N ILE A 7 -13.01 -3.42 -22.75
CA ILE A 7 -14.01 -3.26 -21.70
C ILE A 7 -14.96 -2.16 -22.16
N ARG A 8 -16.26 -2.48 -22.32
CA ARG A 8 -17.22 -1.63 -23.03
C ARG A 8 -18.26 -1.00 -22.12
N GLY A 9 -18.64 0.25 -22.46
CA GLY A 9 -19.81 0.92 -21.89
C GLY A 9 -19.69 1.22 -20.41
N VAL A 10 -18.49 1.36 -19.87
CA VAL A 10 -18.24 1.58 -18.45
C VAL A 10 -18.46 3.04 -18.03
N ARG A 11 -18.73 3.26 -16.76
CA ARG A 11 -18.36 4.50 -16.08
C ARG A 11 -16.85 4.43 -15.83
N LEU A 12 -16.11 5.46 -16.22
CA LEU A 12 -14.65 5.51 -16.05
C LEU A 12 -14.26 6.52 -14.98
N ILE A 13 -13.55 6.06 -13.96
CA ILE A 13 -12.75 6.85 -13.03
C ILE A 13 -11.31 6.71 -13.46
N ASP A 14 -10.74 7.71 -14.12
CA ASP A 14 -9.41 7.61 -14.71
C ASP A 14 -8.26 7.86 -13.71
N GLY A 15 -8.56 8.31 -12.49
CA GLY A 15 -7.55 8.65 -11.46
C GLY A 15 -6.98 10.07 -11.61
N ILE A 16 -7.45 10.86 -12.57
CA ILE A 16 -6.98 12.22 -12.87
C ILE A 16 -8.12 13.23 -12.72
N ALA A 17 -9.21 13.04 -13.48
CA ALA A 17 -10.35 13.95 -13.50
C ALA A 17 -11.12 13.94 -12.18
N ASP A 18 -11.73 15.06 -11.82
CA ASP A 18 -12.57 15.15 -10.61
C ASP A 18 -13.93 14.48 -10.79
N GLU A 19 -14.32 14.21 -12.03
CA GLU A 19 -15.60 13.58 -12.38
C GLU A 19 -15.36 12.29 -13.19
N ALA A 20 -16.26 11.32 -12.98
CA ALA A 20 -16.26 10.09 -13.77
C ALA A 20 -16.92 10.34 -15.15
N ARG A 21 -16.38 9.71 -16.19
CA ARG A 21 -16.95 9.73 -17.54
C ARG A 21 -17.88 8.53 -17.74
N ALA A 22 -19.07 8.74 -18.28
CA ALA A 22 -20.02 7.66 -18.57
C ALA A 22 -19.85 7.12 -19.99
N ASN A 23 -20.24 5.85 -20.18
CA ASN A 23 -20.32 5.17 -21.48
C ASN A 23 -18.99 5.22 -22.27
N VAL A 24 -17.93 4.76 -21.63
CA VAL A 24 -16.57 4.74 -22.18
C VAL A 24 -16.17 3.31 -22.52
N ASP A 25 -15.50 3.13 -23.66
CA ASP A 25 -14.78 1.91 -24.03
C ASP A 25 -13.28 2.08 -23.75
N VAL A 26 -12.65 1.07 -23.16
CA VAL A 26 -11.21 1.02 -22.93
C VAL A 26 -10.66 -0.24 -23.62
N THR A 27 -9.74 -0.01 -24.56
CA THR A 27 -9.07 -1.09 -25.30
C THR A 27 -7.65 -1.28 -24.80
N VAL A 28 -7.28 -2.53 -24.62
CA VAL A 28 -5.96 -2.99 -24.15
C VAL A 28 -5.30 -3.82 -25.25
N GLU A 29 -4.05 -3.52 -25.56
CA GLU A 29 -3.20 -4.29 -26.47
C GLU A 29 -1.82 -4.47 -25.84
N ASP A 30 -1.24 -5.65 -25.92
CA ASP A 30 0.11 -5.97 -25.44
C ASP A 30 0.38 -5.53 -24.00
N GLY A 31 -0.64 -5.67 -23.15
CA GLY A 31 -0.52 -5.33 -21.73
C GLY A 31 -0.65 -3.84 -21.38
N ARG A 32 -0.90 -2.99 -22.41
CA ARG A 32 -1.04 -1.54 -22.23
C ARG A 32 -2.42 -1.05 -22.70
N ILE A 33 -2.84 0.07 -22.16
CA ILE A 33 -4.04 0.79 -22.59
C ILE A 33 -3.75 1.41 -23.96
N ALA A 34 -4.42 0.89 -24.99
CA ALA A 34 -4.22 1.31 -26.38
C ALA A 34 -5.13 2.48 -26.77
N ALA A 35 -6.39 2.46 -26.29
CA ALA A 35 -7.37 3.51 -26.62
C ALA A 35 -8.42 3.67 -25.53
N ILE A 36 -8.91 4.90 -25.39
CA ILE A 36 -10.00 5.28 -24.49
C ILE A 36 -10.93 6.22 -25.28
N GLY A 37 -12.19 5.85 -25.42
CA GLY A 37 -13.14 6.65 -26.22
C GLY A 37 -14.59 6.46 -25.80
N ALA A 38 -15.50 7.19 -26.42
CA ALA A 38 -16.94 6.93 -26.28
C ALA A 38 -17.26 5.50 -26.76
N ALA A 39 -18.22 4.85 -26.10
CA ALA A 39 -18.63 3.50 -26.50
C ALA A 39 -19.00 3.48 -28.00
N SER A 40 -18.31 2.61 -28.73
CA SER A 40 -18.46 2.50 -30.18
C SER A 40 -19.52 1.46 -30.54
N GLU A 41 -20.37 1.79 -31.53
CA GLU A 41 -21.26 0.80 -32.17
C GLU A 41 -20.50 -0.13 -33.13
N VAL A 42 -19.25 0.22 -33.46
CA VAL A 42 -18.39 -0.58 -34.32
C VAL A 42 -17.85 -1.76 -33.51
N PRO A 43 -18.09 -3.00 -33.93
CA PRO A 43 -17.54 -4.16 -33.25
C PRO A 43 -16.01 -4.12 -33.26
N PRO A 44 -15.37 -4.50 -32.14
CA PRO A 44 -13.91 -4.59 -32.09
C PRO A 44 -13.39 -5.64 -33.11
N PRO A 45 -12.13 -5.54 -33.52
CA PRO A 45 -11.52 -6.48 -34.46
C PRO A 45 -11.64 -7.93 -33.99
N ASP A 46 -11.67 -8.86 -34.93
CA ASP A 46 -11.73 -10.31 -34.68
C ASP A 46 -10.59 -10.75 -33.71
N GLY A 47 -10.92 -11.64 -32.77
CA GLY A 47 -9.98 -12.15 -31.78
C GLY A 47 -9.83 -11.27 -30.53
N THR A 48 -10.61 -10.20 -30.41
CA THR A 48 -10.63 -9.37 -29.21
C THR A 48 -11.53 -10.00 -28.14
N THR A 49 -11.01 -10.15 -26.92
CA THR A 49 -11.84 -10.49 -25.75
C THR A 49 -12.68 -9.27 -25.37
N ILE A 50 -14.00 -9.45 -25.25
CA ILE A 50 -14.92 -8.37 -24.89
C ILE A 50 -15.42 -8.60 -23.47
N ILE A 51 -15.37 -7.55 -22.64
CA ILE A 51 -16.03 -7.48 -21.33
C ILE A 51 -17.11 -6.40 -21.43
N ASP A 52 -18.36 -6.81 -21.25
CA ASP A 52 -19.46 -5.85 -21.08
C ASP A 52 -19.39 -5.26 -19.67
N GLY A 53 -19.23 -3.95 -19.61
CA GLY A 53 -19.13 -3.16 -18.36
C GLY A 53 -20.32 -2.26 -18.11
N ALA A 54 -21.44 -2.47 -18.82
CA ALA A 54 -22.65 -1.67 -18.63
C ALA A 54 -23.12 -1.71 -17.16
N GLY A 55 -23.34 -0.54 -16.58
CA GLY A 55 -23.73 -0.41 -15.15
C GLY A 55 -22.58 -0.59 -14.15
N GLN A 56 -21.34 -0.80 -14.63
CA GLN A 56 -20.14 -0.99 -13.83
C GLN A 56 -19.21 0.21 -13.94
N THR A 57 -18.31 0.34 -12.96
CA THR A 57 -17.25 1.36 -12.98
C THR A 57 -15.89 0.72 -13.17
N LEU A 58 -15.16 1.22 -14.17
CA LEU A 58 -13.76 0.90 -14.40
C LEU A 58 -12.88 1.98 -13.75
N LEU A 59 -11.85 1.54 -13.04
CA LEU A 59 -10.85 2.41 -12.44
C LEU A 59 -9.47 1.76 -12.53
N PRO A 60 -8.36 2.50 -12.25
CA PRO A 60 -7.05 1.87 -12.14
C PRO A 60 -7.07 0.80 -11.07
N GLY A 61 -6.26 -0.25 -11.23
CA GLY A 61 -6.05 -1.23 -10.19
C GLY A 61 -5.57 -0.59 -8.89
N LEU A 62 -6.07 -1.07 -7.76
CA LEU A 62 -5.73 -0.53 -6.44
C LEU A 62 -4.26 -0.81 -6.11
N ILE A 63 -3.68 0.07 -5.31
CA ILE A 63 -2.29 0.01 -4.87
C ILE A 63 -2.26 -0.01 -3.34
N ASP A 64 -1.57 -0.98 -2.75
CA ASP A 64 -1.27 -1.04 -1.32
C ASP A 64 0.16 -0.57 -1.07
N CYS A 65 0.33 0.59 -0.44
CA CYS A 65 1.66 1.15 -0.17
C CYS A 65 2.32 0.58 1.09
N HIS A 66 1.63 -0.27 1.87
CA HIS A 66 2.15 -0.80 3.12
C HIS A 66 1.60 -2.21 3.40
N SER A 67 2.34 -3.23 3.05
CA SER A 67 1.93 -4.63 3.23
C SER A 67 3.02 -5.49 3.85
N HIS A 68 2.59 -6.53 4.61
CA HIS A 68 3.45 -7.55 5.21
C HIS A 68 2.86 -8.95 4.98
N TYR A 69 2.82 -9.41 3.73
CA TYR A 69 2.19 -10.68 3.35
C TYR A 69 2.70 -11.92 4.10
N PRO A 70 3.98 -12.01 4.53
CA PRO A 70 4.47 -13.16 5.27
C PRO A 70 3.95 -13.28 6.71
N ILE A 71 3.44 -12.19 7.30
CA ILE A 71 3.06 -12.15 8.72
C ILE A 71 1.75 -12.91 8.98
N ASP A 72 1.65 -13.58 10.12
CA ASP A 72 0.43 -14.24 10.58
C ASP A 72 -0.54 -13.22 11.22
N THR A 73 -1.68 -13.02 10.59
CA THR A 73 -2.71 -12.08 11.05
C THR A 73 -3.68 -12.69 12.08
N THR A 74 -3.48 -13.94 12.47
CA THR A 74 -4.37 -14.65 13.40
C THR A 74 -3.90 -14.59 14.86
N VAL A 75 -2.67 -14.15 15.09
CA VAL A 75 -2.04 -14.03 16.42
C VAL A 75 -1.77 -12.58 16.81
N ASP A 76 -1.63 -12.30 18.11
CA ASP A 76 -1.43 -10.94 18.62
C ASP A 76 -0.10 -10.32 18.16
N ASP A 77 0.96 -11.12 18.19
CA ASP A 77 2.28 -10.74 17.68
C ASP A 77 2.65 -11.62 16.49
N GLY A 78 2.27 -11.16 15.30
CA GLY A 78 2.58 -11.86 14.07
C GLY A 78 4.09 -11.95 13.76
N PHE A 79 4.92 -11.08 14.37
CA PHE A 79 6.37 -11.11 14.18
C PHE A 79 7.01 -12.32 14.89
N GLU A 80 6.42 -12.79 16.01
CA GLU A 80 6.86 -14.02 16.66
C GLU A 80 6.76 -15.24 15.73
N SER A 81 5.82 -15.23 14.77
CA SER A 81 5.69 -16.31 13.78
C SER A 81 6.98 -16.54 12.98
N PHE A 82 7.77 -15.48 12.73
CA PHE A 82 9.04 -15.59 12.02
C PHE A 82 10.13 -16.36 12.80
N ARG A 83 9.97 -16.50 14.12
CA ARG A 83 10.93 -17.21 14.98
C ARG A 83 10.59 -18.70 15.13
N HIS A 84 9.35 -19.07 14.89
CA HIS A 84 8.83 -20.39 15.24
C HIS A 84 8.27 -21.17 14.05
N ASP A 85 7.74 -20.48 13.03
CA ASP A 85 7.16 -21.12 11.86
C ASP A 85 8.26 -21.56 10.87
N PRO A 86 8.10 -22.72 10.23
CA PRO A 86 8.98 -23.12 9.13
C PRO A 86 8.88 -22.13 7.95
N ASP A 87 10.00 -21.85 7.27
CA ASP A 87 10.06 -20.98 6.09
C ASP A 87 9.04 -21.34 5.01
N THR A 88 8.76 -22.63 4.83
CA THR A 88 7.77 -23.13 3.90
C THR A 88 6.34 -22.68 4.24
N LEU A 89 6.00 -22.64 5.54
CA LEU A 89 4.70 -22.14 5.98
C LEU A 89 4.58 -20.63 5.78
N ILE A 90 5.63 -19.88 6.10
CA ILE A 90 5.71 -18.43 5.90
C ILE A 90 5.53 -18.10 4.41
N ALA A 91 6.22 -18.82 3.52
CA ALA A 91 6.10 -18.62 2.07
C ALA A 91 4.70 -18.95 1.53
N LEU A 92 4.06 -20.02 2.01
CA LEU A 92 2.69 -20.38 1.63
C LEU A 92 1.66 -19.35 2.13
N ARG A 93 1.86 -18.84 3.36
CA ARG A 93 1.04 -17.74 3.90
C ARG A 93 1.15 -16.50 3.04
N ALA A 94 2.37 -16.10 2.67
CA ALA A 94 2.63 -14.95 1.81
C ALA A 94 1.97 -15.11 0.43
N ALA A 95 2.05 -16.28 -0.19
CA ALA A 95 1.39 -16.59 -1.46
C ALA A 95 -0.15 -16.49 -1.35
N GLY A 96 -0.73 -17.02 -0.26
CA GLY A 96 -2.16 -16.93 0.02
C GLY A 96 -2.62 -15.49 0.23
N ALA A 97 -1.86 -14.68 0.96
CA ALA A 97 -2.15 -13.25 1.17
C ALA A 97 -2.05 -12.47 -0.14
N ALA A 98 -1.02 -12.70 -0.95
CA ALA A 98 -0.85 -12.05 -2.26
C ALA A 98 -2.02 -12.35 -3.21
N ARG A 99 -2.50 -13.59 -3.24
CA ARG A 99 -3.67 -13.97 -4.04
C ARG A 99 -4.92 -13.23 -3.58
N ARG A 100 -5.21 -13.18 -2.27
CA ARG A 100 -6.36 -12.43 -1.74
C ARG A 100 -6.30 -10.96 -2.09
N ALA A 101 -5.12 -10.32 -1.98
CA ALA A 101 -4.92 -8.94 -2.40
C ALA A 101 -5.28 -8.74 -3.87
N LEU A 102 -4.80 -9.61 -4.78
CA LEU A 102 -5.09 -9.52 -6.21
C LEU A 102 -6.59 -9.69 -6.49
N GLU A 103 -7.24 -10.68 -5.88
CA GLU A 103 -8.67 -10.95 -6.04
C GLU A 103 -9.54 -9.79 -5.53
N SER A 104 -9.07 -9.01 -4.57
CA SER A 104 -9.73 -7.79 -4.07
C SER A 104 -9.48 -6.53 -4.92
N GLY A 105 -8.72 -6.66 -6.03
CA GLY A 105 -8.45 -5.55 -6.94
C GLY A 105 -7.11 -4.85 -6.75
N VAL A 106 -6.27 -5.31 -5.82
CA VAL A 106 -4.91 -4.78 -5.63
C VAL A 106 -4.00 -5.33 -6.72
N THR A 107 -3.55 -4.48 -7.62
CA THR A 107 -2.66 -4.88 -8.73
C THR A 107 -1.19 -4.60 -8.47
N THR A 108 -0.89 -3.70 -7.54
CA THR A 108 0.46 -3.37 -7.09
C THR A 108 0.50 -3.22 -5.57
N SER A 109 1.57 -3.72 -4.94
CA SER A 109 1.80 -3.61 -3.51
C SER A 109 3.25 -3.31 -3.21
N ARG A 110 3.50 -2.51 -2.17
CA ARG A 110 4.82 -2.25 -1.61
C ARG A 110 4.98 -3.01 -0.31
N SER A 111 5.97 -3.93 -0.25
CA SER A 111 6.38 -4.55 0.99
C SER A 111 6.96 -3.49 1.93
N ALA A 112 6.51 -3.49 3.17
CA ALA A 112 6.99 -2.59 4.22
C ALA A 112 8.01 -3.27 5.15
N GLY A 113 8.63 -4.31 4.66
CA GLY A 113 9.65 -5.10 5.35
C GLY A 113 9.27 -6.57 5.45
N SER A 114 10.27 -7.42 5.33
CA SER A 114 10.14 -8.88 5.37
C SER A 114 11.41 -9.49 5.93
N PRO A 115 11.33 -10.56 6.73
CA PRO A 115 12.53 -11.26 7.15
C PRO A 115 13.23 -11.89 5.95
N GLY A 116 14.57 -11.82 5.94
CA GLY A 116 15.38 -12.46 4.92
C GLY A 116 14.96 -12.07 3.49
N ALA A 117 14.56 -13.07 2.70
CA ALA A 117 14.26 -12.92 1.27
C ALA A 117 12.80 -13.21 0.90
N PHE A 118 11.87 -13.32 1.85
CA PHE A 118 10.52 -13.80 1.55
C PHE A 118 9.77 -12.92 0.55
N ASP A 119 9.87 -11.60 0.63
CA ASP A 119 9.22 -10.69 -0.31
C ASP A 119 9.92 -10.69 -1.68
N TYR A 120 11.24 -10.89 -1.74
CA TYR A 120 11.97 -11.09 -3.01
C TYR A 120 11.52 -12.38 -3.69
N VAL A 121 11.46 -13.49 -2.94
CA VAL A 121 11.01 -14.79 -3.45
C VAL A 121 9.55 -14.72 -3.92
N LEU A 122 8.67 -14.07 -3.16
CA LEU A 122 7.28 -13.89 -3.54
C LEU A 122 7.13 -13.07 -4.82
N ARG A 123 7.84 -11.94 -4.95
CA ARG A 123 7.88 -11.12 -6.16
C ARG A 123 8.32 -11.94 -7.36
N ASP A 124 9.41 -12.68 -7.22
CA ASP A 124 9.98 -13.45 -8.30
C ASP A 124 9.07 -14.63 -8.70
N ALA A 125 8.42 -15.29 -7.73
CA ALA A 125 7.44 -16.34 -7.97
C ALA A 125 6.19 -15.82 -8.70
N ILE A 126 5.71 -14.62 -8.35
CA ILE A 126 4.60 -13.95 -9.04
C ILE A 126 5.03 -13.57 -10.48
N THR A 127 6.23 -13.04 -10.65
CA THR A 127 6.76 -12.65 -11.96
C THR A 127 6.95 -13.85 -12.87
N ALA A 128 7.40 -14.98 -12.33
CA ALA A 128 7.54 -16.24 -13.05
C ALA A 128 6.20 -16.97 -13.30
N GLY A 129 5.08 -16.49 -12.72
CA GLY A 129 3.77 -17.11 -12.87
C GLY A 129 3.52 -18.34 -12.00
N PHE A 130 4.40 -18.65 -11.05
CA PHE A 130 4.19 -19.76 -10.10
C PHE A 130 3.12 -19.46 -9.05
N VAL A 131 2.93 -18.18 -8.72
CA VAL A 131 1.97 -17.70 -7.74
C VAL A 131 1.19 -16.53 -8.35
N GLN A 132 -0.11 -16.45 -8.05
CA GLN A 132 -0.92 -15.28 -8.36
C GLN A 132 -0.78 -14.22 -7.27
N GLY A 133 -0.63 -12.96 -7.68
CA GLY A 133 -0.50 -11.84 -6.75
C GLY A 133 -0.33 -10.50 -7.48
N PRO A 134 -0.34 -9.39 -6.74
CA PRO A 134 -0.04 -8.07 -7.30
C PRO A 134 1.42 -7.97 -7.77
N ARG A 135 1.78 -6.91 -8.47
CA ARG A 135 3.18 -6.50 -8.63
C ARG A 135 3.69 -6.11 -7.24
N ILE A 136 4.82 -6.66 -6.82
CA ILE A 136 5.41 -6.36 -5.51
C ILE A 136 6.65 -5.51 -5.70
N LEU A 137 6.72 -4.39 -4.99
CA LEU A 137 7.97 -3.66 -4.74
C LEU A 137 8.52 -4.18 -3.41
N ALA A 138 9.57 -4.96 -3.48
CA ALA A 138 10.14 -5.65 -2.33
C ALA A 138 11.13 -4.75 -1.57
N ALA A 139 11.02 -4.71 -0.23
CA ALA A 139 11.92 -3.95 0.65
C ALA A 139 13.03 -4.82 1.25
N GLY A 140 12.76 -6.12 1.45
CA GLY A 140 13.61 -6.98 2.26
C GLY A 140 13.60 -6.61 3.75
N PRO A 141 14.68 -6.90 4.49
CA PRO A 141 14.77 -6.56 5.90
C PRO A 141 14.67 -5.06 6.15
N ALA A 142 13.78 -4.65 7.06
CA ALA A 142 13.66 -3.25 7.47
C ALA A 142 14.94 -2.78 8.18
N MET A 143 15.36 -1.54 7.97
CA MET A 143 16.47 -0.93 8.68
C MET A 143 15.99 -0.44 10.05
N THR A 144 16.57 -0.94 11.14
CA THR A 144 16.20 -0.62 12.51
C THR A 144 17.43 -0.53 13.41
N ILE A 145 17.30 0.07 14.58
CA ILE A 145 18.37 0.04 15.60
C ILE A 145 18.38 -1.30 16.32
N THR A 146 19.47 -1.65 17.03
CA THR A 146 19.53 -2.86 17.85
C THR A 146 18.40 -2.90 18.86
N GLY A 147 17.57 -3.96 18.79
CA GLY A 147 16.39 -4.13 19.65
C GLY A 147 15.23 -3.19 19.35
N GLY A 148 15.30 -2.38 18.28
CA GLY A 148 14.24 -1.47 17.86
C GLY A 148 13.01 -2.18 17.30
N HIS A 149 11.95 -1.43 17.02
CA HIS A 149 10.74 -2.00 16.44
C HIS A 149 11.06 -2.71 15.11
N GLY A 150 10.48 -3.89 14.92
CA GLY A 150 10.70 -4.71 13.73
C GLY A 150 12.02 -5.49 13.71
N TRP A 151 12.80 -5.50 14.79
CA TRP A 151 14.07 -6.25 14.88
C TRP A 151 13.96 -7.73 14.48
N PRO A 152 12.84 -8.47 14.71
CA PRO A 152 12.75 -9.88 14.32
C PRO A 152 12.79 -10.12 12.81
N PHE A 153 12.46 -9.11 12.00
CA PHE A 153 12.51 -9.17 10.55
C PHE A 153 13.39 -8.07 9.94
N GLY A 154 14.10 -7.31 10.80
CA GLY A 154 14.92 -6.18 10.42
C GLY A 154 16.40 -6.52 10.23
N ARG A 155 17.08 -5.53 9.72
CA ARG A 155 18.55 -5.46 9.72
C ARG A 155 18.95 -4.40 10.75
N GLU A 156 19.50 -4.87 11.86
CA GLU A 156 19.93 -3.99 12.94
C GLU A 156 21.20 -3.22 12.55
N ALA A 157 21.25 -1.94 12.91
CA ALA A 157 22.35 -1.03 12.65
C ALA A 157 22.38 0.08 13.72
N ASP A 158 23.58 0.44 14.22
CA ASP A 158 23.75 1.39 15.33
C ASP A 158 24.66 2.56 14.98
N SER A 159 24.94 2.75 13.70
CA SER A 159 25.72 3.88 13.22
C SER A 159 25.34 4.24 11.77
N VAL A 160 25.60 5.50 11.37
CA VAL A 160 25.47 5.96 9.98
C VAL A 160 26.14 5.01 8.99
N VAL A 161 27.35 4.50 9.32
CA VAL A 161 28.08 3.58 8.45
C VAL A 161 27.38 2.23 8.30
N ASP A 162 26.79 1.72 9.40
CA ASP A 162 26.07 0.47 9.37
C ASP A 162 24.76 0.59 8.60
N PHE A 163 24.02 1.69 8.74
CA PHE A 163 22.83 1.99 7.93
C PHE A 163 23.17 2.05 6.44
N VAL A 164 24.23 2.78 6.04
CA VAL A 164 24.69 2.83 4.64
C VAL A 164 25.05 1.43 4.12
N ARG A 165 25.77 0.62 4.92
CA ARG A 165 26.09 -0.76 4.57
C ARG A 165 24.82 -1.61 4.41
N GLY A 166 23.85 -1.44 5.30
CA GLY A 166 22.56 -2.13 5.27
C GLY A 166 21.75 -1.83 4.02
N VAL A 167 21.64 -0.54 3.64
CA VAL A 167 20.98 -0.12 2.39
C VAL A 167 21.63 -0.80 1.18
N ARG A 168 22.97 -0.76 1.07
CA ARG A 168 23.70 -1.43 -0.02
C ARG A 168 23.46 -2.94 -0.05
N ALA A 169 23.41 -3.57 1.12
CA ALA A 169 23.15 -5.00 1.23
C ALA A 169 21.73 -5.32 0.74
N ASN A 170 20.69 -4.57 1.18
CA ASN A 170 19.33 -4.80 0.74
C ASN A 170 19.19 -4.61 -0.78
N VAL A 171 19.80 -3.57 -1.36
CA VAL A 171 19.76 -3.34 -2.81
C VAL A 171 20.48 -4.44 -3.58
N ARG A 172 21.67 -4.90 -3.10
CA ARG A 172 22.39 -6.04 -3.68
C ARG A 172 21.51 -7.30 -3.69
N ASP A 173 20.77 -7.51 -2.61
CA ASP A 173 19.92 -8.70 -2.41
C ASP A 173 18.58 -8.62 -3.17
N GLY A 174 18.26 -7.45 -3.78
CA GLY A 174 17.12 -7.29 -4.67
C GLY A 174 16.04 -6.28 -4.23
N ALA A 175 16.31 -5.45 -3.22
CA ALA A 175 15.36 -4.43 -2.78
C ALA A 175 15.10 -3.37 -3.85
N GLU A 176 13.81 -3.07 -4.05
CA GLU A 176 13.32 -2.01 -4.95
C GLU A 176 12.95 -0.74 -4.19
N VAL A 177 12.70 -0.87 -2.89
CA VAL A 177 12.47 0.21 -1.93
C VAL A 177 13.22 -0.09 -0.64
N ILE A 178 13.42 0.90 0.22
CA ILE A 178 14.06 0.74 1.53
C ILE A 178 13.06 1.09 2.61
N LYS A 179 12.85 0.19 3.57
CA LYS A 179 12.08 0.44 4.80
C LYS A 179 13.02 0.87 5.90
N ALA A 180 12.76 2.03 6.50
CA ALA A 180 13.35 2.49 7.75
C ALA A 180 12.31 2.42 8.89
N VAL A 181 12.76 2.08 10.09
CA VAL A 181 11.93 2.07 11.30
C VAL A 181 12.43 3.18 12.21
N ALA A 182 11.74 4.31 12.18
CA ALA A 182 12.17 5.53 12.86
C ALA A 182 11.62 5.67 14.29
N SER A 183 10.66 4.84 14.68
CA SER A 183 10.06 4.87 16.03
C SER A 183 9.63 3.51 16.52
N GLU A 184 9.42 3.41 17.82
CA GLU A 184 8.67 2.31 18.42
C GLU A 184 7.26 2.19 17.84
N ALA A 185 6.69 0.97 17.91
CA ALA A 185 5.28 0.73 17.63
C ALA A 185 4.44 1.09 18.85
N ALA A 186 3.69 2.18 18.80
CA ALA A 186 2.90 2.68 19.93
C ALA A 186 1.89 1.65 20.48
N MET A 187 1.45 0.69 19.67
CA MET A 187 0.51 -0.35 20.08
C MET A 187 1.19 -1.56 20.74
N LEU A 188 2.49 -1.78 20.49
CA LEU A 188 3.23 -2.98 20.93
C LEU A 188 4.28 -2.67 22.01
N SER A 189 4.87 -1.48 22.00
CA SER A 189 5.96 -1.11 22.92
C SER A 189 5.51 -0.79 24.35
N GLY A 190 6.46 -0.86 25.30
CA GLY A 190 6.22 -0.41 26.68
C GLY A 190 5.98 1.10 26.76
N TRP A 191 5.04 1.52 27.57
CA TRP A 191 4.70 2.95 27.78
C TRP A 191 5.76 3.73 28.56
N ASP A 192 6.78 3.04 29.08
CA ASP A 192 7.76 3.63 30.00
C ASP A 192 8.63 4.73 29.36
N GLN A 193 8.69 4.75 28.01
CA GLN A 193 9.44 5.76 27.26
C GLN A 193 8.54 6.72 26.44
N GLY A 194 7.22 6.58 26.53
CA GLY A 194 6.26 7.32 25.72
C GLY A 194 5.91 6.58 24.41
N ALA A 195 4.61 6.52 24.12
CA ALA A 195 4.12 5.84 22.94
C ALA A 195 4.75 6.39 21.64
N GLY A 196 5.33 5.53 20.80
CA GLY A 196 5.94 5.92 19.52
C GLY A 196 7.25 6.71 19.65
N GLY A 197 8.06 6.46 20.67
CA GLY A 197 9.36 7.09 20.88
C GLY A 197 10.25 6.98 19.63
N ALA A 198 11.00 8.05 19.32
CA ALA A 198 11.89 8.06 18.15
C ALA A 198 13.12 7.17 18.42
N GLU A 199 13.35 6.18 17.55
CA GLU A 199 14.47 5.25 17.62
C GLU A 199 15.66 5.73 16.80
N MET A 200 15.46 6.03 15.51
CA MET A 200 16.54 6.54 14.66
C MET A 200 16.74 8.04 14.84
N THR A 201 17.98 8.48 14.80
CA THR A 201 18.35 9.89 14.72
C THR A 201 18.07 10.44 13.32
N GLU A 202 17.99 11.78 13.17
CA GLU A 202 17.83 12.42 11.87
C GLU A 202 19.02 12.12 10.94
N ASP A 203 20.24 12.07 11.47
CA ASP A 203 21.45 11.77 10.68
C ASP A 203 21.47 10.34 10.14
N GLU A 204 21.01 9.37 10.92
CA GLU A 204 20.87 7.98 10.47
C GLU A 204 19.80 7.86 9.38
N LEU A 205 18.63 8.48 9.55
CA LEU A 205 17.58 8.51 8.55
C LEU A 205 18.05 9.19 7.27
N ARG A 206 18.77 10.32 7.37
CA ARG A 206 19.35 11.02 6.23
C ARG A 206 20.34 10.15 5.50
N ALA A 207 21.22 9.44 6.21
CA ALA A 207 22.17 8.52 5.60
C ALA A 207 21.49 7.37 4.82
N VAL A 208 20.38 6.84 5.36
CA VAL A 208 19.55 5.85 4.64
C VAL A 208 18.96 6.46 3.38
N VAL A 209 18.38 7.66 3.45
CA VAL A 209 17.75 8.35 2.30
C VAL A 209 18.78 8.69 1.23
N ASP A 210 19.91 9.29 1.61
CA ASP A 210 20.95 9.70 0.67
C ASP A 210 21.55 8.49 -0.07
N GLU A 211 21.84 7.40 0.66
CA GLU A 211 22.38 6.19 0.02
C GLU A 211 21.34 5.48 -0.84
N ALA A 212 20.09 5.40 -0.41
CA ALA A 212 19.00 4.85 -1.21
C ALA A 212 18.82 5.65 -2.50
N ALA A 213 18.83 7.00 -2.44
CA ALA A 213 18.71 7.87 -3.59
C ALA A 213 19.86 7.67 -4.60
N ARG A 214 21.10 7.51 -4.11
CA ARG A 214 22.26 7.17 -4.95
C ARG A 214 22.08 5.86 -5.72
N LEU A 215 21.33 4.93 -5.13
CA LEU A 215 21.02 3.61 -5.71
C LEU A 215 19.65 3.58 -6.40
N HIS A 216 19.05 4.76 -6.64
CA HIS A 216 17.73 4.92 -7.27
C HIS A 216 16.61 4.16 -6.54
N ARG A 217 16.62 4.19 -5.20
CA ARG A 217 15.58 3.61 -4.35
C ARG A 217 14.91 4.70 -3.51
N ARG A 218 13.61 4.57 -3.33
CA ARG A 218 12.82 5.41 -2.41
C ARG A 218 12.83 4.80 -1.01
N VAL A 219 12.66 5.66 0.00
CA VAL A 219 12.59 5.24 1.40
C VAL A 219 11.19 5.48 1.93
N LEU A 220 10.62 4.48 2.61
CA LEU A 220 9.43 4.60 3.45
C LEU A 220 9.86 4.50 4.92
N ALA A 221 9.27 5.31 5.80
CA ALA A 221 9.63 5.33 7.21
C ALA A 221 8.43 5.04 8.12
N HIS A 222 8.51 3.96 8.90
CA HIS A 222 7.64 3.78 10.06
C HIS A 222 7.94 4.89 11.06
N ALA A 223 6.96 5.74 11.36
CA ALA A 223 7.11 6.85 12.27
C ALA A 223 5.75 7.17 12.93
N GLN A 224 5.55 6.76 14.17
CA GLN A 224 4.27 6.90 14.85
C GLN A 224 4.20 8.13 15.76
N GLY A 225 5.27 8.44 16.47
CA GLY A 225 5.37 9.63 17.32
C GLY A 225 5.82 10.88 16.56
N GLY A 226 5.41 12.06 17.03
CA GLY A 226 5.66 13.33 16.32
C GLY A 226 7.14 13.62 16.06
N GLU A 227 8.04 13.30 17.01
CA GLU A 227 9.49 13.48 16.79
C GLU A 227 10.01 12.61 15.65
N ALA A 228 9.61 11.33 15.56
CA ALA A 228 9.99 10.43 14.48
C ALA A 228 9.44 10.92 13.14
N VAL A 229 8.19 11.41 13.10
CA VAL A 229 7.58 12.01 11.91
C VAL A 229 8.41 13.21 11.42
N ARG A 230 8.81 14.12 12.31
CA ARG A 230 9.64 15.28 11.94
C ARG A 230 11.01 14.86 11.41
N ARG A 231 11.68 13.90 12.08
CA ARG A 231 13.01 13.41 11.64
C ARG A 231 12.92 12.75 10.27
N ALA A 232 11.94 11.86 10.06
CA ALA A 232 11.73 11.20 8.79
C ALA A 232 11.43 12.19 7.65
N ALA A 233 10.55 13.16 7.91
CA ALA A 233 10.22 14.21 6.95
C ALA A 233 11.44 15.06 6.56
N ARG A 234 12.22 15.52 7.55
CA ARG A 234 13.43 16.32 7.30
C ARG A 234 14.55 15.51 6.63
N ALA A 235 14.62 14.21 6.89
CA ALA A 235 15.55 13.33 6.20
C ALA A 235 15.21 13.14 4.71
N GLY A 236 13.97 13.45 4.28
CA GLY A 236 13.56 13.38 2.88
C GLY A 236 13.02 12.03 2.44
N VAL A 237 12.35 11.29 3.33
CA VAL A 237 11.68 10.04 2.96
C VAL A 237 10.56 10.30 1.94
N ALA A 238 10.26 9.31 1.09
CA ALA A 238 9.18 9.42 0.11
C ALA A 238 7.79 9.33 0.77
N SER A 239 7.68 8.55 1.84
CA SER A 239 6.45 8.46 2.63
C SER A 239 6.74 8.23 4.11
N VAL A 240 5.86 8.80 4.94
CA VAL A 240 5.76 8.53 6.37
C VAL A 240 4.57 7.61 6.59
N GLU A 241 4.82 6.52 7.29
CA GLU A 241 3.82 5.50 7.58
C GLU A 241 3.23 5.75 8.97
N HIS A 242 1.91 5.57 9.10
CA HIS A 242 1.14 5.68 10.35
C HIS A 242 0.91 7.11 10.85
N ALA A 243 1.93 7.78 11.38
CA ALA A 243 1.87 9.10 12.03
C ALA A 243 0.77 9.18 13.13
N PHE A 244 0.55 8.10 13.89
CA PHE A 244 -0.56 7.92 14.83
C PHE A 244 -0.69 9.06 15.84
N LEU A 245 0.44 9.57 16.32
CA LEU A 245 0.53 10.54 17.39
C LEU A 245 1.05 11.91 16.92
N ALA A 246 1.02 12.16 15.62
CA ALA A 246 1.50 13.42 15.06
C ALA A 246 0.55 14.58 15.41
N SER A 247 1.12 15.64 15.97
CA SER A 247 0.43 16.92 16.17
C SER A 247 0.36 17.72 14.86
N GLU A 248 -0.44 18.78 14.83
CA GLU A 248 -0.50 19.70 13.69
C GLU A 248 0.88 20.29 13.35
N ALA A 249 1.68 20.64 14.36
CA ALA A 249 3.04 21.14 14.14
C ALA A 249 3.97 20.08 13.51
N ASP A 250 3.81 18.81 13.85
CA ASP A 250 4.57 17.72 13.22
C ASP A 250 4.15 17.54 11.76
N LEU A 251 2.85 17.63 11.50
CA LEU A 251 2.27 17.54 10.16
C LEU A 251 2.64 18.75 9.28
N GLU A 252 2.89 19.94 9.84
CA GLU A 252 3.46 21.07 9.09
C GLU A 252 4.85 20.73 8.53
N VAL A 253 5.70 20.07 9.33
CA VAL A 253 7.01 19.60 8.87
C VAL A 253 6.87 18.55 7.77
N LEU A 254 5.93 17.60 7.94
CA LEU A 254 5.63 16.60 6.92
C LEU A 254 5.14 17.25 5.62
N LYS A 255 4.21 18.20 5.71
CA LYS A 255 3.71 18.95 4.54
C LYS A 255 4.83 19.68 3.80
N ALA A 256 5.70 20.35 4.55
CA ALA A 256 6.83 21.10 3.98
C ALA A 256 7.84 20.21 3.26
N SER A 257 7.99 18.94 3.68
CA SER A 257 8.89 17.98 3.02
C SER A 257 8.36 17.45 1.69
N GLY A 258 7.06 17.54 1.44
CA GLY A 258 6.40 16.96 0.26
C GLY A 258 6.22 15.44 0.31
N ALA A 259 6.58 14.79 1.42
CA ALA A 259 6.37 13.36 1.59
C ALA A 259 4.87 13.02 1.68
N THR A 260 4.52 11.81 1.25
CA THR A 260 3.15 11.28 1.36
C THR A 260 2.91 10.68 2.74
N LEU A 261 1.74 10.87 3.31
CA LEU A 261 1.29 10.11 4.48
C LEU A 261 0.59 8.82 4.04
N VAL A 262 0.98 7.68 4.62
CA VAL A 262 0.30 6.39 4.50
C VAL A 262 -0.24 6.03 5.88
N PRO A 263 -1.50 6.37 6.20
CA PRO A 263 -1.98 6.38 7.58
C PRO A 263 -2.24 4.99 8.16
N THR A 264 -2.52 3.98 7.34
CA THR A 264 -2.84 2.62 7.80
C THR A 264 -4.02 2.57 8.78
N LEU A 265 -5.09 3.28 8.45
CA LEU A 265 -6.30 3.41 9.29
C LEU A 265 -6.95 2.08 9.61
N SER A 266 -6.80 1.09 8.73
CA SER A 266 -7.32 -0.27 8.90
C SER A 266 -6.85 -0.91 10.20
N VAL A 267 -5.64 -0.59 10.70
CA VAL A 267 -5.09 -1.13 11.95
C VAL A 267 -5.96 -0.72 13.14
N THR A 268 -6.12 0.58 13.35
CA THR A 268 -6.89 1.08 14.51
C THR A 268 -8.38 0.81 14.37
N ASP A 269 -8.93 0.80 13.14
CA ASP A 269 -10.34 0.50 12.91
C ASP A 269 -10.66 -0.99 13.17
N VAL A 270 -9.82 -1.93 12.76
CA VAL A 270 -9.98 -3.36 13.07
C VAL A 270 -9.85 -3.60 14.57
N TRP A 271 -8.82 -3.03 15.21
CA TRP A 271 -8.57 -3.25 16.63
C TRP A 271 -9.64 -2.63 17.55
N ARG A 272 -10.39 -1.64 17.07
CA ARG A 272 -11.54 -1.10 17.78
C ARG A 272 -12.61 -2.16 18.06
N THR A 273 -12.80 -3.11 17.15
CA THR A 273 -13.89 -4.09 17.19
C THR A 273 -13.43 -5.53 17.35
N ILE A 274 -12.15 -5.83 17.16
CA ILE A 274 -11.65 -7.21 17.26
C ILE A 274 -11.79 -7.73 18.70
N GLU A 275 -12.23 -8.97 18.84
CA GLU A 275 -12.35 -9.65 20.13
C GLU A 275 -11.02 -10.28 20.54
N GLY A 276 -10.88 -10.54 21.86
CA GLY A 276 -9.75 -11.29 22.42
C GLY A 276 -8.45 -10.50 22.52
N LEU A 277 -8.46 -9.17 22.40
CA LEU A 277 -7.30 -8.34 22.77
C LEU A 277 -7.03 -8.46 24.28
N THR A 278 -5.74 -8.46 24.65
CA THR A 278 -5.37 -8.37 26.06
C THR A 278 -5.86 -7.04 26.64
N PRO A 279 -6.07 -6.93 27.98
CA PRO A 279 -6.43 -5.67 28.61
C PRO A 279 -5.45 -4.55 28.30
N VAL A 280 -4.15 -4.85 28.19
CA VAL A 280 -3.09 -3.89 27.84
C VAL A 280 -3.26 -3.42 26.39
N SER A 281 -3.43 -4.34 25.44
CA SER A 281 -3.65 -4.01 24.03
C SER A 281 -4.93 -3.18 23.83
N ARG A 282 -6.01 -3.51 24.56
CA ARG A 282 -7.24 -2.73 24.53
C ARG A 282 -7.04 -1.32 25.05
N SER A 283 -6.38 -1.16 26.19
CA SER A 283 -6.09 0.17 26.76
C SER A 283 -5.24 1.04 25.81
N ARG A 284 -4.26 0.44 25.11
CA ARG A 284 -3.44 1.14 24.10
C ARG A 284 -4.29 1.56 22.91
N GLN A 285 -5.13 0.67 22.41
CA GLN A 285 -6.05 0.96 21.30
C GLN A 285 -6.96 2.16 21.65
N ASP A 286 -7.57 2.14 22.83
CA ASP A 286 -8.49 3.20 23.27
C ASP A 286 -7.79 4.56 23.40
N TYR A 287 -6.50 4.56 23.71
CA TYR A 287 -5.68 5.78 23.74
C TYR A 287 -5.25 6.25 22.36
N ILE A 288 -4.81 5.35 21.50
CA ILE A 288 -4.18 5.68 20.19
C ILE A 288 -5.24 6.04 19.15
N GLU A 289 -6.37 5.32 19.07
CA GLU A 289 -7.36 5.50 18.01
C GLU A 289 -7.84 6.95 17.85
N PRO A 290 -8.25 7.67 18.91
CA PRO A 290 -8.70 9.05 18.74
C PRO A 290 -7.57 10.00 18.34
N LEU A 291 -6.32 9.71 18.68
CA LEU A 291 -5.16 10.52 18.27
C LEU A 291 -4.82 10.27 16.80
N HIS A 292 -4.81 9.01 16.37
CA HIS A 292 -4.61 8.64 14.99
C HIS A 292 -5.67 9.25 14.06
N ARG A 293 -6.94 9.15 14.47
CA ARG A 293 -8.05 9.81 13.78
C ARG A 293 -7.78 11.29 13.59
N ARG A 294 -7.46 12.01 14.70
CA ARG A 294 -7.17 13.45 14.66
C ARG A 294 -5.98 13.78 13.75
N SER A 295 -4.92 12.98 13.83
CA SER A 295 -3.74 13.15 12.96
C SER A 295 -4.13 13.04 11.49
N CYS A 296 -4.87 12.01 11.10
CA CYS A 296 -5.31 11.81 9.73
C CYS A 296 -6.26 12.92 9.24
N GLU A 297 -7.29 13.28 10.03
CA GLU A 297 -8.22 14.38 9.72
C GLU A 297 -7.46 15.70 9.53
N THR A 298 -6.46 15.97 10.38
CA THR A 298 -5.63 17.17 10.26
C THR A 298 -4.78 17.14 9.01
N ALA A 299 -4.15 16.01 8.69
CA ALA A 299 -3.35 15.85 7.47
C ALA A 299 -4.20 16.08 6.20
N ILE A 300 -5.41 15.52 6.16
CA ILE A 300 -6.37 15.73 5.06
C ILE A 300 -6.73 17.21 4.94
N ARG A 301 -7.10 17.87 6.03
CA ARG A 301 -7.45 19.30 6.07
C ARG A 301 -6.29 20.19 5.64
N MET A 302 -5.07 19.83 5.96
CA MET A 302 -3.85 20.52 5.54
C MET A 302 -3.51 20.29 4.07
N GLY A 303 -4.14 19.33 3.39
CA GLY A 303 -3.84 18.98 1.99
C GLY A 303 -2.53 18.19 1.84
N ILE A 304 -2.11 17.46 2.85
CA ILE A 304 -1.00 16.50 2.75
C ILE A 304 -1.44 15.36 1.83
N PRO A 305 -0.64 14.93 0.84
CA PRO A 305 -0.97 13.78 0.02
C PRO A 305 -1.15 12.52 0.88
N ILE A 306 -2.29 11.83 0.74
CA ILE A 306 -2.59 10.58 1.46
C ILE A 306 -2.60 9.43 0.46
N ALA A 307 -1.85 8.36 0.74
CA ALA A 307 -1.92 7.11 0.00
C ALA A 307 -2.40 5.97 0.88
N THR A 308 -3.05 4.98 0.28
CA THR A 308 -3.51 3.79 1.00
C THR A 308 -2.36 2.86 1.37
N GLY A 309 -2.44 2.28 2.54
CA GLY A 309 -1.62 1.18 3.02
C GLY A 309 -2.39 0.43 4.09
N THR A 310 -2.51 -0.89 3.96
CA THR A 310 -3.32 -1.68 4.89
C THR A 310 -2.60 -1.99 6.18
N ASP A 311 -1.27 -2.11 6.13
CA ASP A 311 -0.44 -2.72 7.18
C ASP A 311 -0.92 -4.16 7.50
N CYS A 312 -1.31 -4.88 6.42
CA CYS A 312 -1.70 -6.28 6.56
C CYS A 312 -0.52 -7.09 7.11
N GLY A 313 -0.79 -7.85 8.15
CA GLY A 313 0.21 -8.49 9.00
C GLY A 313 -0.04 -8.18 10.47
N VAL A 314 -0.69 -7.08 10.78
CA VAL A 314 -1.22 -6.83 12.12
C VAL A 314 -2.46 -7.73 12.33
N ARG A 315 -2.66 -8.21 13.57
CA ARG A 315 -3.78 -9.11 13.91
C ARG A 315 -5.11 -8.59 13.37
N GLY A 316 -5.79 -9.42 12.60
CA GLY A 316 -7.08 -9.14 11.99
C GLY A 316 -7.04 -8.23 10.75
N VAL A 317 -5.89 -7.63 10.41
CA VAL A 317 -5.74 -6.81 9.20
C VAL A 317 -5.26 -7.69 8.06
N THR A 318 -6.13 -7.92 7.08
CA THR A 318 -5.86 -8.79 5.94
C THR A 318 -5.54 -8.02 4.67
N SER A 319 -4.93 -8.70 3.69
CA SER A 319 -4.40 -8.11 2.47
C SER A 319 -5.46 -7.61 1.45
N ASP A 320 -6.73 -7.87 1.70
CA ASP A 320 -7.89 -7.45 0.89
C ASP A 320 -8.54 -6.15 1.39
N MET A 321 -7.92 -5.45 2.35
CA MET A 321 -8.53 -4.29 3.02
C MET A 321 -8.24 -2.93 2.36
N VAL A 322 -7.63 -2.85 1.17
CA VAL A 322 -7.35 -1.56 0.51
C VAL A 322 -8.63 -0.77 0.23
N ALA A 323 -9.71 -1.44 -0.19
CA ALA A 323 -11.00 -0.77 -0.38
C ALA A 323 -11.57 -0.20 0.93
N ARG A 324 -11.36 -0.91 2.06
CA ARG A 324 -11.68 -0.41 3.41
C ARG A 324 -10.85 0.81 3.76
N GLU A 325 -9.55 0.79 3.48
CA GLU A 325 -8.65 1.93 3.71
C GLU A 325 -9.12 3.17 2.94
N VAL A 326 -9.50 3.03 1.65
CA VAL A 326 -10.11 4.12 0.87
C VAL A 326 -11.35 4.68 1.56
N ARG A 327 -12.24 3.82 2.05
CA ARG A 327 -13.44 4.25 2.76
C ARG A 327 -13.12 4.98 4.06
N LEU A 328 -12.16 4.49 4.83
CA LEU A 328 -11.72 5.14 6.08
C LEU A 328 -11.11 6.52 5.82
N ILE A 329 -10.28 6.68 4.79
CA ILE A 329 -9.75 7.99 4.39
C ILE A 329 -10.90 8.97 4.06
N HIS A 330 -11.96 8.49 3.40
CA HIS A 330 -13.14 9.31 3.14
C HIS A 330 -13.91 9.65 4.44
N GLU A 331 -14.12 8.70 5.31
CA GLU A 331 -14.80 8.90 6.61
C GLU A 331 -14.05 9.90 7.51
N HIS A 332 -12.73 10.06 7.29
CA HIS A 332 -11.89 11.06 7.97
C HIS A 332 -11.85 12.42 7.24
N GLY A 333 -12.68 12.62 6.24
CA GLY A 333 -12.93 13.93 5.63
C GLY A 333 -12.41 14.15 4.20
N ALA A 334 -11.73 13.17 3.60
CA ALA A 334 -11.34 13.31 2.20
C ALA A 334 -12.54 13.16 1.26
N PRO A 335 -12.66 13.96 0.17
CA PRO A 335 -13.62 13.67 -0.88
C PRO A 335 -13.45 12.25 -1.45
N ALA A 336 -14.55 11.59 -1.85
CA ALA A 336 -14.50 10.21 -2.34
C ALA A 336 -13.50 10.01 -3.50
N MET A 337 -13.47 10.94 -4.46
CA MET A 337 -12.48 10.91 -5.56
C MET A 337 -11.05 11.03 -5.04
N THR A 338 -10.78 11.88 -4.05
CA THR A 338 -9.46 12.03 -3.43
C THR A 338 -9.05 10.74 -2.72
N ALA A 339 -9.97 10.09 -2.00
CA ALA A 339 -9.70 8.81 -1.35
C ALA A 339 -9.39 7.70 -2.38
N ILE A 340 -10.11 7.63 -3.51
CA ILE A 340 -9.79 6.70 -4.60
C ILE A 340 -8.41 7.01 -5.21
N ARG A 341 -8.07 8.29 -5.41
CA ARG A 341 -6.71 8.67 -5.86
C ARG A 341 -5.63 8.26 -4.87
N GLY A 342 -5.94 8.22 -3.57
CA GLY A 342 -5.08 7.67 -2.54
C GLY A 342 -4.68 6.21 -2.79
N ALA A 343 -5.56 5.43 -3.39
CA ALA A 343 -5.32 4.03 -3.77
C ALA A 343 -4.88 3.85 -5.22
N THR A 344 -4.72 4.92 -5.99
CA THR A 344 -4.40 4.87 -7.42
C THR A 344 -3.29 5.86 -7.78
N SER A 345 -3.60 7.04 -8.27
CA SER A 345 -2.59 7.98 -8.80
C SER A 345 -1.66 8.55 -7.72
N ILE A 346 -2.14 8.86 -6.51
CA ILE A 346 -1.28 9.32 -5.41
C ILE A 346 -0.37 8.18 -4.95
N ALA A 347 -0.92 6.97 -4.78
CA ALA A 347 -0.14 5.79 -4.44
C ALA A 347 0.94 5.49 -5.49
N ALA A 348 0.60 5.53 -6.78
CA ALA A 348 1.57 5.34 -7.87
C ALA A 348 2.73 6.33 -7.79
N ARG A 349 2.43 7.62 -7.56
CA ARG A 349 3.44 8.68 -7.37
C ARG A 349 4.31 8.42 -6.14
N THR A 350 3.71 7.98 -5.04
CA THR A 350 4.43 7.62 -3.81
C THR A 350 5.44 6.51 -4.07
N LEU A 351 5.08 5.55 -4.93
CA LEU A 351 5.95 4.45 -5.33
C LEU A 351 6.97 4.83 -6.43
N GLY A 352 6.81 5.98 -7.11
CA GLY A 352 7.61 6.37 -8.27
C GLY A 352 7.25 5.60 -9.54
N LEU A 353 5.99 5.20 -9.67
CA LEU A 353 5.45 4.43 -10.78
C LEU A 353 4.37 5.19 -11.56
N GLU A 354 4.23 6.50 -11.34
CA GLU A 354 3.18 7.34 -11.93
C GLU A 354 3.16 7.36 -13.45
N GLU A 355 4.30 7.13 -14.10
CA GLU A 355 4.40 7.04 -15.55
C GLU A 355 3.89 5.70 -16.12
N GLU A 356 3.83 4.66 -15.27
CA GLU A 356 3.48 3.30 -15.70
C GLU A 356 2.07 2.87 -15.27
N ILE A 357 1.60 3.30 -14.08
CA ILE A 357 0.36 2.83 -13.45
C ILE A 357 -0.37 3.95 -12.69
N GLY A 358 -1.50 3.62 -12.10
CA GLY A 358 -2.26 4.49 -11.17
C GLY A 358 -3.29 5.39 -11.84
N THR A 359 -3.30 5.44 -13.18
CA THR A 359 -4.29 6.16 -13.97
C THR A 359 -4.69 5.35 -15.19
N VAL A 360 -5.90 5.61 -15.74
CA VAL A 360 -6.34 5.04 -17.00
C VAL A 360 -6.00 6.03 -18.11
N GLU A 361 -4.80 5.89 -18.67
CA GLU A 361 -4.27 6.72 -19.76
C GLU A 361 -3.63 5.84 -20.83
N THR A 362 -3.77 6.26 -22.11
CA THR A 362 -3.16 5.57 -23.25
C THR A 362 -1.64 5.46 -23.06
N GLY A 363 -1.10 4.28 -23.30
CA GLY A 363 0.32 3.94 -23.15
C GLY A 363 0.69 3.36 -21.79
N LYS A 364 -0.08 3.60 -20.73
CA LYS A 364 0.17 3.01 -19.41
C LYS A 364 -0.18 1.52 -19.37
N ARG A 365 0.36 0.82 -18.38
CA ARG A 365 0.04 -0.60 -18.14
C ARG A 365 -1.44 -0.75 -17.87
N ALA A 366 -2.03 -1.76 -18.44
CA ALA A 366 -3.42 -2.09 -18.18
C ALA A 366 -3.56 -2.88 -16.87
N ASP A 367 -3.37 -2.18 -15.76
CA ASP A 367 -3.69 -2.62 -14.41
C ASP A 367 -5.02 -1.95 -14.05
N LEU A 368 -6.12 -2.70 -14.16
CA LEU A 368 -7.49 -2.14 -14.13
C LEU A 368 -8.38 -2.95 -13.19
N LEU A 369 -9.33 -2.26 -12.56
CA LEU A 369 -10.35 -2.85 -11.70
C LEU A 369 -11.74 -2.48 -12.21
N LEU A 370 -12.61 -3.47 -12.40
CA LEU A 370 -14.03 -3.28 -12.72
C LEU A 370 -14.87 -3.68 -11.51
N VAL A 371 -15.72 -2.76 -11.04
CA VAL A 371 -16.58 -2.94 -9.86
C VAL A 371 -18.03 -2.67 -10.20
N ASP A 372 -18.97 -3.24 -9.41
CA ASP A 372 -20.39 -3.03 -9.61
C ASP A 372 -20.85 -1.64 -9.14
N GLY A 373 -21.57 -0.95 -10.00
CA GLY A 373 -22.22 0.32 -9.70
C GLY A 373 -21.24 1.49 -9.63
N ASP A 374 -21.56 2.50 -8.82
CA ASP A 374 -20.82 3.78 -8.73
C ASP A 374 -20.13 3.93 -7.36
N PRO A 375 -18.81 3.75 -7.27
CA PRO A 375 -18.07 3.89 -6.01
C PRO A 375 -18.02 5.35 -5.50
N LEU A 376 -18.27 6.37 -6.34
CA LEU A 376 -18.34 7.75 -5.86
C LEU A 376 -19.62 8.02 -5.06
N SER A 377 -20.68 7.24 -5.30
CA SER A 377 -21.91 7.28 -4.50
C SER A 377 -21.84 6.43 -3.24
N ASP A 378 -21.07 5.37 -3.24
CA ASP A 378 -20.88 4.46 -2.12
C ASP A 378 -19.54 3.70 -2.28
N LEU A 379 -18.52 4.09 -1.52
CA LEU A 379 -17.19 3.51 -1.60
C LEU A 379 -17.13 2.01 -1.26
N ARG A 380 -18.15 1.44 -0.57
CA ARG A 380 -18.26 -0.02 -0.35
C ARG A 380 -18.38 -0.80 -1.65
N ARG A 381 -18.71 -0.14 -2.75
CA ARG A 381 -18.73 -0.77 -4.08
C ARG A 381 -17.35 -1.14 -4.60
N LEU A 382 -16.28 -0.58 -4.07
CA LEU A 382 -14.91 -1.03 -4.35
C LEU A 382 -14.66 -2.48 -3.93
N GLU A 383 -15.39 -2.98 -2.94
CA GLU A 383 -15.36 -4.37 -2.50
C GLU A 383 -16.16 -5.33 -3.43
N ARG A 384 -16.97 -4.77 -4.34
CA ARG A 384 -17.78 -5.55 -5.30
C ARG A 384 -17.02 -5.77 -6.61
N VAL A 385 -15.86 -6.42 -6.51
CA VAL A 385 -14.98 -6.70 -7.63
C VAL A 385 -15.69 -7.61 -8.64
N ARG A 386 -15.63 -7.23 -9.92
CA ARG A 386 -16.10 -8.04 -11.05
C ARG A 386 -14.97 -8.60 -11.88
N VAL A 387 -14.02 -7.73 -12.22
CA VAL A 387 -12.86 -8.13 -13.02
C VAL A 387 -11.63 -7.41 -12.53
N VAL A 388 -10.54 -8.13 -12.42
CA VAL A 388 -9.20 -7.57 -12.22
C VAL A 388 -8.37 -7.88 -13.45
N VAL A 389 -7.82 -6.82 -14.06
CA VAL A 389 -6.86 -6.90 -15.15
C VAL A 389 -5.50 -6.48 -14.60
N LYS A 390 -4.48 -7.29 -14.82
CA LYS A 390 -3.09 -6.97 -14.44
C LYS A 390 -2.18 -7.19 -15.64
N GLY A 391 -1.46 -6.15 -16.04
CA GLY A 391 -0.61 -6.20 -17.22
C GLY A 391 -1.37 -6.62 -18.49
N GLY A 392 -2.64 -6.22 -18.62
CA GLY A 392 -3.50 -6.53 -19.76
C GLY A 392 -4.16 -7.92 -19.73
N ALA A 393 -3.79 -8.78 -18.79
CA ALA A 393 -4.42 -10.09 -18.62
C ALA A 393 -5.54 -10.04 -17.59
N VAL A 394 -6.68 -10.67 -17.86
CA VAL A 394 -7.73 -10.91 -16.87
C VAL A 394 -7.22 -11.95 -15.88
N VAL A 395 -6.96 -11.55 -14.64
CA VAL A 395 -6.39 -12.41 -13.59
C VAL A 395 -7.43 -12.85 -12.57
N HIS A 396 -8.54 -12.13 -12.46
CA HIS A 396 -9.68 -12.50 -11.64
C HIS A 396 -10.98 -12.06 -12.31
N ARG A 397 -12.02 -12.93 -12.27
CA ARG A 397 -13.35 -12.62 -12.78
C ARG A 397 -14.42 -13.35 -11.96
N VAL A 398 -15.36 -12.59 -11.43
CA VAL A 398 -16.56 -13.15 -10.80
C VAL A 398 -17.62 -13.41 -11.86
N ALA A 399 -18.20 -14.61 -11.88
CA ALA A 399 -19.30 -14.94 -12.79
C ALA A 399 -20.45 -13.95 -12.62
N ALA A 400 -21.13 -13.61 -13.72
CA ALA A 400 -22.39 -12.89 -13.64
C ALA A 400 -23.41 -13.75 -12.86
N ALA A 401 -24.09 -13.14 -11.88
CA ALA A 401 -25.12 -13.81 -11.09
C ALA A 401 -26.37 -14.05 -11.93
#